data_5edbc4c96e649f096a8d7ebbefb17d61
#
_entry.id   5edbc4c96e649f096a8d7ebbefb17d61
#
_cell.length_a   1.000
_cell.length_b   1.000
_cell.length_c   1.000
_cell.angle_alpha   90.00
_cell.angle_beta   90.00
_cell.angle_gamma   90.00
#
_symmetry.space_group_name_H-M   'P 1'
#
loop_
_entity.id
_entity.type
_entity.pdbx_description
1 polymer ?
#
loop_
_entity_poly.entity_id
_entity_poly.type
_entity_poly.pdbx_seq_one_letter_code
_entity_poly.pdbx_strand_id
1 'polypeptide(L)'
;MKNNFLQRAITGILFVAIIVGCILYDPLAFGTLFVTVSALTIREFGHLVNQSGEVSINRTITMLGGAYLFLAIMGFCIDAAGSKIFIPYLILIIYLMVSELYLKKKNPVLNWAYSMLSQMYIALPFAMLNVLAFQNDPEASSVSYNPILPLSI
;
A
#
# COMPACT_ATOMS: atom_id res chain seq x y z
N MET A 1 13.69 30.96 13.52
CA MET A 1 13.64 30.27 12.20
C MET A 1 14.61 29.08 12.07
N LYS A 2 15.80 29.10 12.72
CA LYS A 2 16.76 27.95 12.64
C LYS A 2 16.23 26.64 13.25
N ASN A 3 15.42 26.69 14.30
CA ASN A 3 14.94 25.47 14.98
C ASN A 3 13.98 24.63 14.13
N ASN A 4 13.16 25.24 13.26
CA ASN A 4 12.21 24.51 12.42
C ASN A 4 12.90 23.72 11.29
N PHE A 5 14.00 24.24 10.76
CA PHE A 5 14.79 23.53 9.74
C PHE A 5 15.53 22.33 10.36
N LEU A 6 16.17 22.55 11.51
CA LEU A 6 16.88 21.49 12.23
C LEU A 6 15.91 20.37 12.67
N GLN A 7 14.75 20.74 13.18
CA GLN A 7 13.72 19.80 13.59
C GLN A 7 13.22 18.94 12.40
N ARG A 8 12.96 19.56 11.24
CA ARG A 8 12.56 18.86 10.03
C ARG A 8 13.67 17.93 9.51
N ALA A 9 14.93 18.37 9.55
CA ALA A 9 16.06 17.55 9.13
C ALA A 9 16.24 16.34 10.05
N ILE A 10 16.18 16.52 11.37
CA ILE A 10 16.29 15.42 12.34
C ILE A 10 15.14 14.42 12.16
N THR A 11 13.90 14.90 12.00
CA THR A 11 12.74 14.02 11.78
C THR A 11 12.87 13.23 10.47
N GLY A 12 13.36 13.87 9.40
CA GLY A 12 13.60 13.22 8.11
C GLY A 12 14.69 12.13 8.20
N ILE A 13 15.81 12.42 8.85
CA ILE A 13 16.90 11.46 9.06
C ILE A 13 16.41 10.28 9.90
N LEU A 14 15.68 10.55 10.99
CA LEU A 14 15.12 9.51 11.85
C LEU A 14 14.12 8.60 11.06
N PHE A 15 13.28 9.20 10.24
CA PHE A 15 12.33 8.48 9.41
C PHE A 15 13.04 7.55 8.41
N VAL A 16 14.05 8.06 7.72
CA VAL A 16 14.85 7.25 6.79
C VAL A 16 15.60 6.14 7.52
N ALA A 17 16.16 6.42 8.69
CA ALA A 17 16.86 5.42 9.51
C ALA A 17 15.92 4.29 9.96
N ILE A 18 14.68 4.61 10.33
CA ILE A 18 13.66 3.60 10.69
C ILE A 18 13.31 2.73 9.47
N ILE A 19 13.07 3.35 8.31
CA ILE A 19 12.75 2.59 7.08
C ILE A 19 13.87 1.64 6.72
N VAL A 20 15.11 2.14 6.63
CA VAL A 20 16.28 1.33 6.29
C VAL A 20 16.50 0.24 7.33
N GLY A 21 16.36 0.56 8.62
CA GLY A 21 16.47 -0.42 9.70
C GLY A 21 15.44 -1.55 9.58
N CYS A 22 14.18 -1.22 9.30
CA CYS A 22 13.13 -2.24 9.11
C CYS A 22 13.39 -3.12 7.87
N ILE A 23 13.89 -2.54 6.78
CA ILE A 23 14.20 -3.29 5.57
C ILE A 23 15.35 -4.27 5.81
N LEU A 24 16.39 -3.86 6.55
CA LEU A 24 17.58 -4.69 6.79
C LEU A 24 17.38 -5.74 7.89
N TYR A 25 16.41 -5.52 8.80
CA TYR A 25 16.26 -6.35 9.99
C TYR A 25 15.56 -7.69 9.71
N ASP A 26 14.34 -7.65 9.14
CA ASP A 26 13.51 -8.85 8.95
C ASP A 26 12.46 -8.61 7.84
N PRO A 27 12.17 -9.65 7.01
CA PRO A 27 11.08 -9.64 6.04
C PRO A 27 9.71 -9.26 6.64
N LEU A 28 9.43 -9.70 7.88
CA LEU A 28 8.20 -9.34 8.58
C LEU A 28 8.16 -7.87 8.99
N ALA A 29 9.30 -7.31 9.42
CA ALA A 29 9.41 -5.89 9.74
C ALA A 29 9.21 -5.03 8.48
N PHE A 30 9.77 -5.44 7.35
CA PHE A 30 9.52 -4.84 6.04
C PHE A 30 8.03 -4.85 5.71
N GLY A 31 7.37 -6.01 5.77
CA GLY A 31 5.95 -6.16 5.46
C GLY A 31 5.04 -5.31 6.35
N THR A 32 5.25 -5.33 7.67
CA THR A 32 4.44 -4.55 8.62
C THR A 32 4.62 -3.05 8.46
N LEU A 33 5.83 -2.58 8.19
CA LEU A 33 6.10 -1.18 7.93
C LEU A 33 5.39 -0.70 6.66
N PHE A 34 5.60 -1.39 5.54
CA PHE A 34 5.08 -0.93 4.25
C PHE A 34 3.56 -1.09 4.12
N VAL A 35 2.95 -2.13 4.71
CA VAL A 35 1.48 -2.22 4.75
C VAL A 35 0.88 -1.09 5.58
N THR A 36 1.53 -0.71 6.68
CA THR A 36 1.07 0.39 7.53
C THR A 36 1.18 1.73 6.80
N VAL A 37 2.34 2.00 6.17
CA VAL A 37 2.57 3.23 5.40
C VAL A 37 1.57 3.32 4.23
N SER A 38 1.39 2.25 3.46
CA SER A 38 0.44 2.19 2.36
C SER A 38 -1.00 2.47 2.84
N ALA A 39 -1.43 1.82 3.92
CA ALA A 39 -2.76 2.01 4.49
C ALA A 39 -2.99 3.46 4.97
N LEU A 40 -2.02 4.03 5.68
CA LEU A 40 -2.10 5.42 6.14
C LEU A 40 -2.12 6.41 4.97
N THR A 41 -1.29 6.20 3.95
CA THR A 41 -1.25 7.04 2.76
C THR A 41 -2.58 7.02 2.00
N ILE A 42 -3.20 5.85 1.83
CA ILE A 42 -4.52 5.72 1.22
C ILE A 42 -5.60 6.43 2.05
N ARG A 43 -5.54 6.29 3.38
CA ARG A 43 -6.47 6.97 4.29
C ARG A 43 -6.36 8.48 4.19
N GLU A 44 -5.14 9.03 4.18
CA GLU A 44 -4.88 10.47 4.03
C GLU A 44 -5.29 10.96 2.64
N PHE A 45 -4.98 10.22 1.58
CA PHE A 45 -5.45 10.52 0.24
C PHE A 45 -6.98 10.63 0.20
N GLY A 46 -7.69 9.64 0.77
CA GLY A 46 -9.14 9.66 0.86
C GLY A 46 -9.68 10.82 1.71
N HIS A 47 -8.94 11.25 2.74
CA HIS A 47 -9.29 12.43 3.52
C HIS A 47 -9.20 13.70 2.67
N LEU A 48 -8.10 13.89 1.96
CA LEU A 48 -7.87 15.06 1.10
C LEU A 48 -8.91 15.14 -0.03
N VAL A 49 -9.19 14.01 -0.69
CA VAL A 49 -10.18 13.95 -1.78
C VAL A 49 -11.59 14.29 -1.27
N ASN A 50 -11.97 13.77 -0.11
CA ASN A 50 -13.28 14.05 0.48
C ASN A 50 -13.43 15.52 0.95
N GLN A 51 -12.34 16.24 1.20
CA GLN A 51 -12.37 17.66 1.54
C GLN A 51 -12.81 18.57 0.36
N SER A 52 -12.70 18.09 -0.88
CA SER A 52 -13.15 18.85 -2.06
C SER A 52 -14.67 19.10 -2.06
N GLY A 53 -15.44 18.33 -1.30
CA GLY A 53 -16.90 18.41 -1.23
C GLY A 53 -17.66 17.85 -2.44
N GLU A 54 -16.94 17.52 -3.50
CA GLU A 54 -17.50 16.91 -4.71
C GLU A 54 -17.47 15.38 -4.68
N VAL A 55 -16.54 14.82 -3.90
CA VAL A 55 -16.25 13.40 -3.80
C VAL A 55 -16.45 12.93 -2.36
N SER A 56 -17.00 11.74 -2.20
CA SER A 56 -17.23 11.10 -0.89
C SER A 56 -16.89 9.62 -0.97
N ILE A 57 -15.60 9.29 -0.98
CA ILE A 57 -15.14 7.89 -0.99
C ILE A 57 -15.17 7.27 0.41
N ASN A 58 -15.38 5.96 0.45
CA ASN A 58 -15.31 5.20 1.70
C ASN A 58 -13.84 4.92 2.05
N ARG A 59 -13.24 5.80 2.86
CA ARG A 59 -11.82 5.75 3.24
C ARG A 59 -11.40 4.43 3.88
N THR A 60 -12.27 3.85 4.72
CA THR A 60 -11.96 2.63 5.45
C THR A 60 -11.87 1.43 4.52
N ILE A 61 -12.86 1.25 3.64
CA ILE A 61 -12.88 0.13 2.69
C ILE A 61 -11.75 0.25 1.68
N THR A 62 -11.48 1.46 1.18
CA THR A 62 -10.39 1.72 0.24
C THR A 62 -9.02 1.45 0.88
N MET A 63 -8.83 1.85 2.13
CA MET A 63 -7.62 1.56 2.91
C MET A 63 -7.43 0.06 3.13
N LEU A 64 -8.49 -0.66 3.53
CA LEU A 64 -8.43 -2.11 3.71
C LEU A 64 -8.11 -2.84 2.41
N GLY A 65 -8.67 -2.36 1.27
CA GLY A 65 -8.35 -2.90 -0.04
C GLY A 65 -6.88 -2.78 -0.40
N GLY A 66 -6.28 -1.62 -0.16
CA GLY A 66 -4.85 -1.41 -0.42
C GLY A 66 -3.94 -2.21 0.51
N ALA A 67 -4.28 -2.29 1.80
CA ALA A 67 -3.56 -3.12 2.75
C ALA A 67 -3.65 -4.61 2.38
N TYR A 68 -4.83 -5.07 1.97
CA TYR A 68 -5.02 -6.44 1.51
C TYR A 68 -4.23 -6.74 0.24
N LEU A 69 -4.22 -5.83 -0.74
CA LEU A 69 -3.42 -5.99 -1.97
C LEU A 69 -1.93 -6.16 -1.65
N PHE A 70 -1.40 -5.34 -0.74
CA PHE A 70 -0.02 -5.46 -0.30
C PHE A 70 0.27 -6.85 0.30
N LEU A 71 -0.57 -7.30 1.23
CA LEU A 71 -0.42 -8.61 1.88
C LEU A 71 -0.63 -9.78 0.90
N ALA A 72 -1.54 -9.64 -0.08
CA ALA A 72 -1.77 -10.65 -1.09
C ALA A 72 -0.55 -10.83 -2.00
N ILE A 73 0.07 -9.73 -2.45
CA ILE A 73 1.30 -9.79 -3.26
C ILE A 73 2.47 -10.32 -2.41
N MET A 74 2.61 -9.89 -1.16
CA MET A 74 3.61 -10.43 -0.25
C MET A 74 3.45 -11.95 -0.09
N GLY A 75 2.24 -12.42 0.25
CA GLY A 75 1.94 -13.84 0.42
C GLY A 75 2.18 -14.67 -0.84
N PHE A 76 1.92 -14.07 -2.02
CA PHE A 76 2.23 -14.69 -3.29
C PHE A 76 3.74 -14.77 -3.56
N CYS A 77 4.49 -13.70 -3.26
CA CYS A 77 5.95 -13.66 -3.46
C CYS A 77 6.72 -14.62 -2.55
N ILE A 78 6.23 -14.89 -1.33
CA ILE A 78 6.86 -15.84 -0.40
C ILE A 78 6.36 -17.29 -0.57
N ASP A 79 5.60 -17.57 -1.65
CA ASP A 79 4.98 -18.89 -1.92
C ASP A 79 4.07 -19.41 -0.79
N ALA A 80 3.64 -18.54 0.13
CA ALA A 80 2.71 -18.89 1.20
C ALA A 80 1.26 -19.03 0.70
N ALA A 81 0.94 -18.43 -0.46
CA ALA A 81 -0.40 -18.43 -1.01
C ALA A 81 -0.38 -18.47 -2.54
N GLY A 82 -1.24 -19.28 -3.12
CA GLY A 82 -1.41 -19.34 -4.58
C GLY A 82 -2.20 -18.14 -5.12
N SER A 83 -2.31 -18.05 -6.46
CA SER A 83 -3.02 -16.98 -7.17
C SER A 83 -4.48 -16.75 -6.71
N LYS A 84 -5.10 -17.72 -6.05
CA LYS A 84 -6.45 -17.56 -5.47
C LYS A 84 -6.55 -16.46 -4.39
N ILE A 85 -5.44 -16.05 -3.80
CA ILE A 85 -5.40 -14.97 -2.81
C ILE A 85 -5.85 -13.61 -3.37
N PHE A 86 -5.82 -13.44 -4.70
CA PHE A 86 -6.30 -12.21 -5.35
C PHE A 86 -7.82 -12.15 -5.52
N ILE A 87 -8.55 -13.29 -5.36
CA ILE A 87 -10.01 -13.34 -5.53
C ILE A 87 -10.74 -12.39 -4.56
N PRO A 88 -10.45 -12.36 -3.25
CA PRO A 88 -11.10 -11.43 -2.34
C PRO A 88 -10.85 -9.96 -2.70
N TYR A 89 -9.66 -9.65 -3.22
CA TYR A 89 -9.35 -8.29 -3.70
C TYR A 89 -10.24 -7.89 -4.89
N LEU A 90 -10.41 -8.79 -5.87
CA LEU A 90 -11.29 -8.53 -7.02
C LEU A 90 -12.74 -8.33 -6.57
N ILE A 91 -13.22 -9.15 -5.62
CA ILE A 91 -14.55 -8.99 -5.03
C ILE A 91 -14.69 -7.64 -4.35
N LEU A 92 -13.66 -7.19 -3.61
CA LEU A 92 -13.65 -5.89 -2.94
C LEU A 92 -13.71 -4.74 -3.96
N ILE A 93 -12.99 -4.83 -5.08
CA ILE A 93 -13.02 -3.84 -6.16
C ILE A 93 -14.43 -3.74 -6.76
N ILE A 94 -15.04 -4.90 -7.06
CA ILE A 94 -16.42 -4.95 -7.58
C ILE A 94 -17.39 -4.36 -6.52
N TYR A 95 -17.22 -4.71 -5.26
CA TYR A 95 -18.02 -4.17 -4.16
C TYR A 95 -17.92 -2.64 -4.08
N LEU A 96 -16.71 -2.07 -4.19
CA LEU A 96 -16.52 -0.61 -4.22
C LEU A 96 -17.28 0.04 -5.37
N MET A 97 -17.25 -0.57 -6.57
CA MET A 97 -17.99 -0.07 -7.71
C MET A 97 -19.51 -0.11 -7.48
N VAL A 98 -20.02 -1.26 -7.05
CA VAL A 98 -21.45 -1.47 -6.84
C VAL A 98 -21.96 -0.58 -5.71
N SER A 99 -21.23 -0.49 -4.58
CA SER A 99 -21.64 0.31 -3.43
C SER A 99 -21.78 1.80 -3.76
N GLU A 100 -20.90 2.36 -4.60
CA GLU A 100 -20.99 3.77 -5.00
C GLU A 100 -22.23 4.04 -5.89
N LEU A 101 -22.62 3.08 -6.73
CA LEU A 101 -23.84 3.19 -7.56
C LEU A 101 -25.12 3.11 -6.72
N TYR A 102 -25.16 2.20 -5.75
CA TYR A 102 -26.38 2.00 -4.90
C TYR A 102 -26.56 3.07 -3.83
N LEU A 103 -25.50 3.63 -3.29
CA LEU A 103 -25.56 4.65 -2.22
C LEU A 103 -26.07 6.01 -2.69
N LYS A 104 -26.40 6.17 -3.99
CA LYS A 104 -26.94 7.41 -4.58
C LYS A 104 -26.18 8.68 -4.14
N LYS A 105 -24.88 8.59 -4.02
CA LYS A 105 -24.02 9.72 -3.70
C LYS A 105 -24.01 10.73 -4.85
N LYS A 106 -23.61 11.97 -4.57
CA LYS A 106 -23.66 13.10 -5.50
C LYS A 106 -22.94 12.82 -6.85
N ASN A 107 -21.79 12.11 -6.81
CA ASN A 107 -20.98 11.80 -7.98
C ASN A 107 -20.43 10.36 -7.90
N PRO A 108 -21.23 9.31 -8.15
CA PRO A 108 -20.80 7.92 -7.91
C PRO A 108 -19.61 7.48 -8.80
N VAL A 109 -19.60 7.90 -10.06
CA VAL A 109 -18.52 7.58 -10.99
C VAL A 109 -17.21 8.23 -10.55
N LEU A 110 -17.26 9.47 -10.09
CA LEU A 110 -16.10 10.19 -9.61
C LEU A 110 -15.55 9.57 -8.31
N ASN A 111 -16.42 9.19 -7.38
CA ASN A 111 -16.06 8.49 -6.16
C ASN A 111 -15.34 7.18 -6.46
N TRP A 112 -15.89 6.39 -7.38
CA TRP A 112 -15.26 5.15 -7.81
C TRP A 112 -13.90 5.40 -8.48
N ALA A 113 -13.80 6.41 -9.36
CA ALA A 113 -12.56 6.77 -10.03
C ALA A 113 -11.45 7.12 -9.03
N TYR A 114 -11.74 7.93 -8.01
CA TYR A 114 -10.75 8.25 -6.96
C TYR A 114 -10.42 7.05 -6.07
N SER A 115 -11.37 6.18 -5.80
CA SER A 115 -11.09 4.92 -5.09
C SER A 115 -10.15 4.03 -5.89
N MET A 116 -10.38 3.87 -7.21
CA MET A 116 -9.50 3.14 -8.11
C MET A 116 -8.13 3.81 -8.24
N LEU A 117 -8.09 5.14 -8.38
CA LEU A 117 -6.84 5.89 -8.44
C LEU A 117 -5.96 5.60 -7.22
N SER A 118 -6.55 5.58 -6.01
CA SER A 118 -5.79 5.26 -4.80
C SER A 118 -5.22 3.83 -4.81
N GLN A 119 -5.96 2.86 -5.35
CA GLN A 119 -5.49 1.47 -5.48
C GLN A 119 -4.34 1.36 -6.50
N MET A 120 -4.50 1.98 -7.66
CA MET A 120 -3.52 1.90 -8.76
C MET A 120 -2.29 2.76 -8.50
N TYR A 121 -2.45 3.95 -7.89
CA TYR A 121 -1.36 4.91 -7.73
C TYR A 121 -0.62 4.79 -6.41
N ILE A 122 -1.29 4.33 -5.35
CA ILE A 122 -0.69 4.18 -4.02
C ILE A 122 -0.49 2.70 -3.69
N ALA A 123 -1.56 1.90 -3.63
CA ALA A 123 -1.47 0.52 -3.16
C ALA A 123 -0.57 -0.34 -4.05
N LEU A 124 -0.70 -0.23 -5.37
CA LEU A 124 0.03 -1.08 -6.31
C LEU A 124 1.54 -0.82 -6.30
N PRO A 125 2.08 0.43 -6.33
CA PRO A 125 3.52 0.66 -6.21
C PRO A 125 4.10 0.13 -4.89
N PHE A 126 3.42 0.37 -3.76
CA PHE A 126 3.86 -0.20 -2.49
C PHE A 126 3.86 -1.73 -2.50
N ALA A 127 2.84 -2.35 -3.08
CA ALA A 127 2.76 -3.79 -3.18
C ALA A 127 3.83 -4.39 -4.11
N MET A 128 4.24 -3.67 -5.16
CA MET A 128 5.31 -4.08 -6.06
C MET A 128 6.69 -4.13 -5.38
N LEU A 129 6.89 -3.42 -4.27
CA LEU A 129 8.10 -3.54 -3.47
C LEU A 129 8.32 -4.97 -2.95
N ASN A 130 7.24 -5.74 -2.73
CA ASN A 130 7.37 -7.15 -2.36
C ASN A 130 8.04 -7.98 -3.47
N VAL A 131 7.71 -7.71 -4.74
CA VAL A 131 8.31 -8.41 -5.88
C VAL A 131 9.81 -8.15 -5.97
N LEU A 132 10.24 -6.96 -5.56
CA LEU A 132 11.67 -6.60 -5.52
C LEU A 132 12.39 -7.19 -4.30
N ALA A 133 11.70 -7.24 -3.14
CA ALA A 133 12.26 -7.73 -1.90
C ALA A 133 12.36 -9.26 -1.84
N PHE A 134 11.40 -9.95 -2.44
CA PHE A 134 11.33 -11.42 -2.44
C PHE A 134 11.60 -11.94 -3.87
N GLN A 135 12.76 -12.53 -4.05
CA GLN A 135 13.16 -13.11 -5.34
C GLN A 135 13.22 -14.64 -5.25
N ASN A 136 12.74 -15.28 -6.31
CA ASN A 136 12.95 -16.71 -6.48
C ASN A 136 14.40 -16.92 -6.94
N ASP A 137 15.19 -17.57 -6.12
CA ASP A 137 16.53 -18.00 -6.50
C ASP A 137 16.40 -19.34 -7.25
N PRO A 138 16.67 -19.37 -8.57
CA PRO A 138 16.51 -20.58 -9.37
C PRO A 138 17.49 -21.71 -8.97
N GLU A 139 18.59 -21.37 -8.30
CA GLU A 139 19.59 -22.35 -7.85
C GLU A 139 19.26 -22.94 -6.47
N ALA A 140 18.57 -22.17 -5.60
CA ALA A 140 18.31 -22.59 -4.22
C ALA A 140 16.93 -23.25 -3.99
N SER A 141 16.03 -23.27 -4.99
CA SER A 141 14.62 -23.73 -4.85
C SER A 141 13.87 -23.09 -3.66
N SER A 142 14.30 -21.92 -3.23
CA SER A 142 13.74 -21.20 -2.10
C SER A 142 13.60 -19.71 -2.41
N VAL A 143 12.57 -19.11 -1.84
CA VAL A 143 12.39 -17.67 -1.92
C VAL A 143 13.40 -16.99 -1.01
N SER A 144 14.28 -16.15 -1.57
CA SER A 144 15.25 -15.37 -0.81
C SER A 144 14.77 -13.94 -0.62
N TYR A 145 14.93 -13.42 0.60
CA TYR A 145 14.70 -12.01 0.90
C TYR A 145 15.97 -11.21 0.60
N ASN A 146 15.89 -10.29 -0.33
CA ASN A 146 17.01 -9.42 -0.68
C ASN A 146 16.70 -7.97 -0.26
N PRO A 147 17.23 -7.50 0.88
CA PRO A 147 16.95 -6.15 1.36
C PRO A 147 17.63 -5.05 0.54
N ILE A 148 18.64 -5.39 -0.28
CA ILE A 148 19.42 -4.40 -1.03
C ILE A 148 18.63 -3.87 -2.23
N LEU A 149 17.83 -4.70 -2.89
CA LEU A 149 17.09 -4.30 -4.09
C LEU A 149 16.07 -3.18 -3.84
N PRO A 150 15.20 -3.26 -2.81
CA PRO A 150 14.29 -2.16 -2.50
C PRO A 150 15.00 -0.86 -2.11
N LEU A 151 16.26 -0.94 -1.64
CA LEU A 151 17.07 0.22 -1.26
C LEU A 151 17.85 0.83 -2.43
N SER A 152 18.02 0.10 -3.54
CA SER A 152 18.82 0.52 -4.69
C SER A 152 18.02 1.34 -5.72
N ILE A 153 16.72 1.45 -5.55
CA ILE A 153 15.79 2.22 -6.38
C ILE A 153 15.52 3.58 -5.75
#